data_9e614d37353c6ba6cd275237235a9c64
#
_entry.id   9e614d37353c6ba6cd275237235a9c64
#
_cell.length_a   1.000
_cell.length_b   1.000
_cell.length_c   1.000
_cell.angle_alpha   90.00
_cell.angle_beta   90.00
_cell.angle_gamma   90.00
#
_symmetry.space_group_name_H-M   'P 1'
#
loop_
_entity.id
_entity.type
_entity.pdbx_description
1 polymer ?
#
loop_
_entity_poly.entity_id
_entity_poly.type
_entity_poly.pdbx_seq_one_letter_code
_entity_poly.pdbx_strand_id
1 'polypeptide(L)'
;MKILSILGLALIVFVSGCVEGQGLQSLFGSFGETKTAPSDVLLVDSMSVVPNPPITANSNFTIMFQVKNVGSAEEGTKEAKNVEVNLYDWGECKPTDTIISGIGGSVVNDLNTIYPGGAEIVEWDFKAPTNQELGNMEGTCPIRFKVNYDYSAYTTSDLVLVSEKRLKQAAKSGETLTANPLQTQSRGPLKITIDVQADQPVRSDLTIPVIISVNDTGSGLYQYVPNDTDKSLIVKFPKDFDVSCDKMKETGQDNNKVIFKNNVKLDLIKGKSVPVRCDLTFNGNIEDMKTFNIIAEMNYTYPLYGDLEVRVKPTYEGL
;
A
#
# COMPACT_ATOMS: atom_id res chain seq x y z
N MET A 1 -24.32 72.41 -3.43
CA MET A 1 -22.88 72.25 -3.60
C MET A 1 -22.48 71.04 -2.79
N LYS A 2 -22.35 69.86 -3.43
CA LYS A 2 -21.98 68.60 -2.77
C LYS A 2 -20.78 67.99 -3.47
N ILE A 3 -19.68 67.91 -2.75
CA ILE A 3 -18.44 67.31 -3.23
C ILE A 3 -18.52 65.82 -2.92
N LEU A 4 -18.46 65.00 -3.99
CA LEU A 4 -18.49 63.57 -3.91
C LEU A 4 -17.03 63.08 -3.80
N SER A 5 -16.68 62.47 -2.67
CA SER A 5 -15.40 61.85 -2.44
C SER A 5 -15.51 60.38 -2.83
N ILE A 6 -14.84 59.96 -3.87
CA ILE A 6 -14.74 58.57 -4.30
C ILE A 6 -13.52 57.97 -3.61
N LEU A 7 -13.79 57.10 -2.64
CA LEU A 7 -12.77 56.29 -1.98
C LEU A 7 -12.56 54.99 -2.79
N GLY A 8 -11.46 54.93 -3.51
CA GLY A 8 -11.06 53.71 -4.21
C GLY A 8 -10.53 52.65 -3.23
N LEU A 9 -11.30 51.59 -3.04
CA LEU A 9 -10.89 50.42 -2.27
C LEU A 9 -10.03 49.53 -3.14
N ALA A 10 -8.71 49.58 -2.97
CA ALA A 10 -7.78 48.66 -3.63
C ALA A 10 -7.89 47.29 -2.95
N LEU A 11 -8.53 46.35 -3.64
CA LEU A 11 -8.62 44.92 -3.23
C LEU A 11 -7.28 44.27 -3.57
N ILE A 12 -6.38 44.15 -2.59
CA ILE A 12 -5.16 43.36 -2.71
C ILE A 12 -5.56 41.89 -2.56
N VAL A 13 -5.69 41.17 -3.65
CA VAL A 13 -5.82 39.74 -3.70
C VAL A 13 -4.45 39.12 -3.40
N PHE A 14 -4.23 38.70 -2.17
CA PHE A 14 -3.12 37.82 -1.85
C PHE A 14 -3.40 36.46 -2.48
N VAL A 15 -2.86 36.23 -3.67
CA VAL A 15 -2.72 34.89 -4.21
C VAL A 15 -1.59 34.25 -3.42
N SER A 16 -1.97 33.51 -2.36
CA SER A 16 -1.09 32.53 -1.72
C SER A 16 -0.92 31.37 -2.67
N GLY A 17 -0.05 31.55 -3.68
CA GLY A 17 0.43 30.45 -4.49
C GLY A 17 1.25 29.55 -3.59
N CYS A 18 0.76 28.34 -3.33
CA CYS A 18 1.63 27.24 -2.95
C CYS A 18 2.62 27.07 -4.12
N VAL A 19 3.81 27.58 -3.93
CA VAL A 19 4.95 27.22 -4.77
C VAL A 19 5.30 25.79 -4.36
N GLU A 20 4.71 24.81 -5.02
CA GLU A 20 5.26 23.46 -5.05
C GLU A 20 6.72 23.57 -5.47
N GLY A 21 7.62 23.01 -4.63
CA GLY A 21 9.06 23.11 -4.76
C GLY A 21 9.62 22.37 -5.98
N GLN A 22 9.26 22.76 -7.19
CA GLN A 22 9.83 22.23 -8.44
C GLN A 22 11.11 22.96 -8.88
N GLY A 23 11.62 23.91 -8.09
CA GLY A 23 12.70 24.83 -8.54
C GLY A 23 14.14 24.31 -8.40
N LEU A 24 14.39 23.24 -7.67
CA LEU A 24 15.77 22.74 -7.41
C LEU A 24 16.09 21.39 -8.06
N GLN A 25 15.10 20.61 -8.48
CA GLN A 25 15.34 19.30 -9.10
C GLN A 25 15.91 19.35 -10.51
N SER A 26 15.78 20.47 -11.22
CA SER A 26 16.28 20.60 -12.59
C SER A 26 17.80 20.85 -12.71
N LEU A 27 18.48 21.12 -11.59
CA LEU A 27 19.95 21.33 -11.56
C LEU A 27 20.76 20.05 -11.28
N PHE A 28 20.11 19.06 -10.71
CA PHE A 28 20.71 17.76 -10.41
C PHE A 28 20.01 16.75 -11.33
N GLY A 29 20.70 16.21 -12.30
CA GLY A 29 20.25 15.29 -13.34
C GLY A 29 18.96 14.50 -13.03
N SER A 30 18.30 13.98 -14.03
CA SER A 30 17.05 13.21 -13.91
C SER A 30 17.20 12.09 -12.86
N PHE A 31 16.81 12.37 -11.62
CA PHE A 31 16.69 11.36 -10.59
C PHE A 31 15.49 10.49 -10.94
N GLY A 32 15.66 9.16 -10.85
CA GLY A 32 14.60 8.21 -11.15
C GLY A 32 13.31 8.52 -10.37
N GLU A 33 12.19 8.46 -11.05
CA GLU A 33 10.88 8.60 -10.41
C GLU A 33 10.50 7.29 -9.75
N THR A 34 10.48 7.25 -8.42
CA THR A 34 9.76 6.21 -7.71
C THR A 34 8.28 6.57 -7.71
N LYS A 35 7.48 5.77 -8.39
CA LYS A 35 6.02 5.91 -8.35
C LYS A 35 5.54 5.42 -6.98
N THR A 36 5.14 6.33 -6.12
CA THR A 36 4.51 6.01 -4.84
C THR A 36 3.06 6.43 -4.85
N ALA A 37 2.19 5.58 -4.32
CA ALA A 37 0.80 5.92 -4.09
C ALA A 37 0.60 6.36 -2.64
N PRO A 38 -0.40 7.20 -2.33
CA PRO A 38 -0.68 7.63 -0.95
C PRO A 38 -0.95 6.48 0.03
N SER A 39 -1.29 5.30 -0.48
CA SER A 39 -1.55 4.09 0.30
C SER A 39 -0.30 3.25 0.56
N ASP A 40 0.84 3.51 -0.10
CA ASP A 40 2.07 2.77 0.14
C ASP A 40 2.58 3.03 1.57
N VAL A 41 3.13 1.98 2.16
CA VAL A 41 3.71 2.02 3.52
C VAL A 41 5.18 2.39 3.46
N LEU A 42 5.89 1.85 2.48
CA LEU A 42 7.27 2.21 2.23
C LEU A 42 7.38 3.21 1.08
N LEU A 43 8.32 4.11 1.20
CA LEU A 43 8.72 5.08 0.18
C LEU A 43 10.23 4.92 -0.06
N VAL A 44 10.64 4.91 -1.31
CA VAL A 44 12.04 5.10 -1.69
C VAL A 44 12.26 6.59 -1.90
N ASP A 45 13.16 7.17 -1.14
CA ASP A 45 13.41 8.61 -1.08
C ASP A 45 14.90 8.94 -1.16
N SER A 46 15.21 10.19 -1.45
CA SER A 46 16.57 10.75 -1.38
C SER A 46 17.60 10.01 -2.24
N MET A 47 17.21 9.55 -3.46
CA MET A 47 18.16 8.92 -4.37
C MET A 47 19.25 9.89 -4.82
N SER A 48 20.51 9.45 -4.71
CA SER A 48 21.69 10.21 -5.10
C SER A 48 22.73 9.33 -5.75
N VAL A 49 23.56 9.92 -6.61
CA VAL A 49 24.70 9.29 -7.27
C VAL A 49 25.95 10.08 -6.97
N VAL A 50 27.01 9.42 -6.48
CA VAL A 50 28.26 10.06 -6.10
C VAL A 50 29.42 9.40 -6.86
N PRO A 51 30.22 10.16 -7.65
CA PRO A 51 30.06 11.57 -7.97
C PRO A 51 28.83 11.87 -8.83
N ASN A 52 28.41 13.12 -8.92
CA ASN A 52 27.25 13.52 -9.72
C ASN A 52 27.43 13.13 -11.21
N PRO A 53 26.39 12.58 -11.88
CA PRO A 53 26.42 12.29 -13.30
C PRO A 53 26.63 13.55 -14.16
N PRO A 54 27.29 13.45 -15.33
CA PRO A 54 27.71 12.22 -16.00
C PRO A 54 28.97 11.61 -15.39
N ILE A 55 28.94 10.31 -15.10
CA ILE A 55 30.06 9.54 -14.60
C ILE A 55 31.10 9.34 -15.71
N THR A 56 32.36 9.43 -15.39
CA THR A 56 33.43 9.16 -16.37
C THR A 56 33.55 7.64 -16.61
N ALA A 57 33.75 7.23 -17.87
CA ALA A 57 33.97 5.83 -18.21
C ALA A 57 35.10 5.19 -17.37
N ASN A 58 34.91 3.92 -17.02
CA ASN A 58 35.83 3.11 -16.20
C ASN A 58 36.03 3.61 -14.76
N SER A 59 35.30 4.63 -14.29
CA SER A 59 35.35 5.11 -12.89
C SER A 59 34.32 4.44 -12.02
N ASN A 60 34.57 4.46 -10.71
CA ASN A 60 33.64 3.99 -9.70
C ASN A 60 32.65 5.09 -9.34
N PHE A 61 31.43 4.70 -8.95
CA PHE A 61 30.42 5.58 -8.39
C PHE A 61 29.52 4.80 -7.42
N THR A 62 28.90 5.52 -6.51
CA THR A 62 28.01 4.98 -5.49
C THR A 62 26.60 5.51 -5.71
N ILE A 63 25.61 4.65 -5.60
CA ILE A 63 24.19 5.01 -5.54
C ILE A 63 23.73 4.85 -4.11
N MET A 64 23.09 5.87 -3.58
CA MET A 64 22.52 5.89 -2.22
C MET A 64 21.07 6.31 -2.27
N PHE A 65 20.22 5.67 -1.47
CA PHE A 65 18.82 6.05 -1.28
C PHE A 65 18.32 5.57 0.07
N GLN A 66 17.18 6.10 0.50
CA GLN A 66 16.51 5.69 1.72
C GLN A 66 15.25 4.90 1.41
N VAL A 67 15.02 3.84 2.17
CA VAL A 67 13.73 3.14 2.26
C VAL A 67 13.08 3.54 3.57
N LYS A 68 11.98 4.28 3.51
CA LYS A 68 11.32 4.88 4.67
C LYS A 68 9.91 4.34 4.84
N ASN A 69 9.53 4.00 6.07
CA ASN A 69 8.13 3.76 6.42
C ASN A 69 7.44 5.10 6.72
N VAL A 70 6.56 5.52 5.80
CA VAL A 70 5.90 6.84 5.84
C VAL A 70 4.65 6.88 6.71
N GLY A 71 4.29 5.76 7.33
CA GLY A 71 3.17 5.70 8.24
C GLY A 71 3.49 6.24 9.62
N SER A 72 2.44 6.48 10.42
CA SER A 72 2.57 6.72 11.86
C SER A 72 1.88 5.62 12.65
N ALA A 73 2.40 5.28 13.82
CA ALA A 73 1.78 4.29 14.70
C ALA A 73 0.41 4.77 15.20
N GLU A 74 0.20 6.08 15.35
CA GLU A 74 -1.07 6.70 15.76
C GLU A 74 -2.16 6.51 14.70
N GLU A 75 -1.78 6.42 13.41
CA GLU A 75 -2.70 6.15 12.30
C GLU A 75 -2.92 4.64 12.06
N GLY A 76 -2.46 3.78 12.97
CA GLY A 76 -2.59 2.33 12.85
C GLY A 76 -1.69 1.70 11.79
N THR A 77 -0.62 2.40 11.36
CA THR A 77 0.42 1.83 10.51
C THR A 77 1.25 0.85 11.32
N LYS A 78 1.51 -0.31 10.73
CA LYS A 78 2.36 -1.35 11.33
C LYS A 78 3.78 -1.26 10.78
N GLU A 79 4.68 -2.02 11.41
CA GLU A 79 6.00 -2.25 10.87
C GLU A 79 5.94 -2.97 9.50
N ALA A 80 6.83 -2.61 8.60
CA ALA A 80 7.15 -3.39 7.40
C ALA A 80 8.22 -4.42 7.77
N LYS A 81 7.94 -5.70 7.58
CA LYS A 81 8.83 -6.81 7.96
C LYS A 81 9.49 -7.44 6.75
N ASN A 82 10.60 -8.12 6.98
CA ASN A 82 11.34 -8.84 5.94
C ASN A 82 11.57 -7.93 4.72
N VAL A 83 12.03 -6.70 5.00
CA VAL A 83 12.26 -5.71 3.95
C VAL A 83 13.55 -6.05 3.22
N GLU A 84 13.42 -6.42 1.95
CA GLU A 84 14.54 -6.76 1.09
C GLU A 84 14.57 -5.83 -0.12
N VAL A 85 15.74 -5.27 -0.43
CA VAL A 85 15.96 -4.50 -1.65
C VAL A 85 16.77 -5.33 -2.65
N ASN A 86 16.16 -5.62 -3.78
CA ASN A 86 16.71 -6.48 -4.82
C ASN A 86 17.03 -5.65 -6.06
N LEU A 87 18.31 -5.44 -6.34
CA LEU A 87 18.82 -4.89 -7.59
C LEU A 87 18.80 -6.00 -8.64
N TYR A 88 18.12 -5.80 -9.77
CA TYR A 88 17.92 -6.84 -10.79
C TYR A 88 18.31 -6.42 -12.22
N ASP A 89 18.54 -5.13 -12.47
CA ASP A 89 19.02 -4.63 -13.75
C ASP A 89 19.93 -3.41 -13.53
N TRP A 90 21.08 -3.39 -14.16
CA TRP A 90 22.09 -2.34 -14.08
C TRP A 90 22.73 -2.00 -15.43
N GLY A 91 22.22 -2.58 -16.52
CA GLY A 91 22.76 -2.39 -17.85
C GLY A 91 24.22 -2.78 -17.96
N GLU A 92 25.04 -1.89 -18.49
CA GLU A 92 26.48 -2.09 -18.66
C GLU A 92 27.31 -1.64 -17.44
N CYS A 93 26.72 -0.93 -16.48
CA CYS A 93 27.37 -0.61 -15.21
C CYS A 93 27.44 -1.87 -14.34
N LYS A 94 28.60 -2.15 -13.75
CA LYS A 94 28.82 -3.39 -12.99
C LYS A 94 28.85 -3.08 -11.49
N PRO A 95 27.98 -3.73 -10.67
CA PRO A 95 28.13 -3.63 -9.21
C PRO A 95 29.50 -4.18 -8.79
N THR A 96 30.18 -3.45 -7.87
CA THR A 96 31.53 -3.81 -7.41
C THR A 96 31.50 -4.58 -6.09
N ASP A 97 30.55 -4.26 -5.21
CA ASP A 97 30.37 -4.93 -3.93
C ASP A 97 29.25 -5.96 -4.07
N THR A 98 29.65 -7.21 -4.25
CA THR A 98 28.65 -8.22 -4.53
C THR A 98 28.75 -9.42 -3.61
N ILE A 99 27.72 -9.55 -2.77
CA ILE A 99 27.17 -10.88 -2.54
C ILE A 99 26.13 -11.10 -3.62
N ILE A 100 26.54 -11.57 -4.80
CA ILE A 100 25.62 -12.03 -5.83
C ILE A 100 24.98 -13.30 -5.30
N SER A 101 23.74 -13.21 -4.80
CA SER A 101 22.98 -14.37 -4.37
C SER A 101 21.85 -14.62 -5.35
N GLY A 102 21.69 -15.88 -5.76
CA GLY A 102 20.56 -16.34 -6.56
C GLY A 102 20.85 -16.60 -8.04
N ILE A 103 19.92 -17.30 -8.70
CA ILE A 103 19.94 -17.59 -10.13
C ILE A 103 19.57 -16.30 -10.87
N GLY A 104 20.53 -15.65 -11.52
CA GLY A 104 20.34 -14.40 -12.25
C GLY A 104 21.16 -13.21 -11.75
N GLY A 105 21.94 -13.37 -10.66
CA GLY A 105 22.91 -12.35 -10.25
C GLY A 105 22.30 -11.09 -9.63
N SER A 106 21.26 -11.20 -8.80
CA SER A 106 20.72 -10.04 -8.09
C SER A 106 21.54 -9.71 -6.85
N VAL A 107 21.73 -8.42 -6.58
CA VAL A 107 22.28 -7.91 -5.30
C VAL A 107 21.12 -7.73 -4.34
N VAL A 108 21.21 -8.33 -3.17
CA VAL A 108 20.14 -8.27 -2.15
C VAL A 108 20.65 -7.57 -0.90
N ASN A 109 19.96 -6.53 -0.48
CA ASN A 109 20.14 -5.89 0.81
C ASN A 109 18.96 -6.25 1.72
N ASP A 110 19.23 -6.90 2.84
CA ASP A 110 18.25 -7.23 3.86
C ASP A 110 18.20 -6.10 4.91
N LEU A 111 17.08 -5.37 4.93
CA LEU A 111 16.85 -4.26 5.87
C LEU A 111 16.02 -4.71 7.08
N ASN A 112 15.64 -6.00 7.14
CA ASN A 112 14.87 -6.61 8.22
C ASN A 112 13.50 -5.94 8.44
N THR A 113 13.38 -5.10 9.45
CA THR A 113 12.10 -4.48 9.85
C THR A 113 12.23 -2.97 9.91
N ILE A 114 11.36 -2.26 9.20
CA ILE A 114 11.28 -0.80 9.25
C ILE A 114 10.00 -0.40 9.99
N TYR A 115 10.19 0.21 11.16
CA TYR A 115 9.09 0.70 12.00
C TYR A 115 8.45 1.98 11.43
N PRO A 116 7.19 2.29 11.79
CA PRO A 116 6.55 3.53 11.37
C PRO A 116 7.40 4.77 11.67
N GLY A 117 7.64 5.60 10.67
CA GLY A 117 8.52 6.78 10.74
C GLY A 117 10.02 6.47 10.65
N GLY A 118 10.42 5.19 10.70
CA GLY A 118 11.80 4.77 10.52
C GLY A 118 12.25 4.80 9.06
N ALA A 119 13.57 4.83 8.85
CA ALA A 119 14.19 4.76 7.52
C ALA A 119 15.51 4.01 7.59
N GLU A 120 15.84 3.29 6.52
CA GLU A 120 17.09 2.58 6.32
C GLU A 120 17.77 3.07 5.05
N ILE A 121 19.09 3.10 5.04
CA ILE A 121 19.89 3.54 3.90
C ILE A 121 20.39 2.33 3.14
N VAL A 122 20.26 2.38 1.82
CA VAL A 122 20.83 1.41 0.88
C VAL A 122 21.93 2.09 0.09
N GLU A 123 23.09 1.43 0.01
CA GLU A 123 24.25 1.87 -0.76
C GLU A 123 24.68 0.76 -1.71
N TRP A 124 24.97 1.12 -2.95
CA TRP A 124 25.53 0.23 -3.94
C TRP A 124 26.69 0.88 -4.66
N ASP A 125 27.82 0.19 -4.71
CA ASP A 125 28.99 0.62 -5.47
C ASP A 125 29.00 -0.02 -6.85
N PHE A 126 29.26 0.79 -7.86
CA PHE A 126 29.29 0.42 -9.25
C PHE A 126 30.58 0.86 -9.92
N LYS A 127 30.90 0.16 -10.99
CA LYS A 127 31.90 0.57 -11.96
C LYS A 127 31.23 0.90 -13.27
N ALA A 128 31.52 2.08 -13.79
CA ALA A 128 31.04 2.53 -15.11
C ALA A 128 31.71 1.70 -16.22
N PRO A 129 31.02 1.48 -17.37
CA PRO A 129 31.60 0.81 -18.52
C PRO A 129 32.83 1.54 -19.05
N THR A 130 33.69 0.81 -19.74
CA THR A 130 34.89 1.36 -20.39
C THR A 130 34.53 2.14 -21.63
N ASN A 131 35.46 2.98 -22.16
CA ASN A 131 35.27 3.66 -23.43
C ASN A 131 34.98 2.70 -24.59
N GLN A 132 35.60 1.52 -24.56
CA GLN A 132 35.37 0.49 -25.60
C GLN A 132 33.94 -0.08 -25.53
N GLU A 133 33.43 -0.37 -24.33
CA GLU A 133 32.06 -0.82 -24.11
C GLU A 133 31.04 0.25 -24.51
N LEU A 134 31.32 1.53 -24.29
CA LEU A 134 30.51 2.66 -24.73
C LEU A 134 30.63 2.97 -26.22
N GLY A 135 31.56 2.36 -26.95
CA GLY A 135 31.85 2.71 -28.35
C GLY A 135 32.32 4.15 -28.53
N ASN A 136 32.98 4.72 -27.52
CA ASN A 136 33.42 6.12 -27.41
C ASN A 136 32.28 7.16 -27.49
N MET A 137 31.05 6.79 -27.17
CA MET A 137 29.88 7.66 -27.10
C MET A 137 29.39 7.79 -25.66
N GLU A 138 28.56 8.80 -25.40
CA GLU A 138 27.83 8.87 -24.13
C GLU A 138 26.84 7.71 -24.03
N GLY A 139 26.70 7.13 -22.82
CA GLY A 139 25.80 6.03 -22.53
C GLY A 139 24.96 6.30 -21.28
N THR A 140 24.05 5.40 -21.03
CA THR A 140 23.18 5.41 -19.86
C THR A 140 23.11 4.02 -19.26
N CYS A 141 23.31 3.90 -17.95
CA CYS A 141 23.06 2.67 -17.20
C CYS A 141 21.68 2.76 -16.53
N PRO A 142 20.73 1.92 -16.94
CA PRO A 142 19.48 1.77 -16.21
C PRO A 142 19.74 0.96 -14.93
N ILE A 143 19.42 1.53 -13.79
CA ILE A 143 19.52 0.85 -12.50
C ILE A 143 18.10 0.57 -12.04
N ARG A 144 17.70 -0.70 -12.00
CA ARG A 144 16.35 -1.11 -11.62
C ARG A 144 16.38 -2.04 -10.42
N PHE A 145 15.55 -1.75 -9.46
CA PHE A 145 15.45 -2.53 -8.23
C PHE A 145 14.00 -2.66 -7.78
N LYS A 146 13.78 -3.59 -6.86
CA LYS A 146 12.51 -3.76 -6.17
C LYS A 146 12.73 -3.84 -4.67
N VAL A 147 11.83 -3.26 -3.92
CA VAL A 147 11.75 -3.37 -2.46
C VAL A 147 10.59 -4.30 -2.13
N ASN A 148 10.87 -5.50 -1.65
CA ASN A 148 9.85 -6.43 -1.15
C ASN A 148 9.69 -6.25 0.36
N TYR A 149 8.48 -6.30 0.86
CA TYR A 149 8.23 -6.30 2.30
C TYR A 149 6.96 -7.06 2.65
N ASP A 150 6.94 -7.66 3.83
CA ASP A 150 5.75 -8.29 4.39
C ASP A 150 4.96 -7.27 5.20
N TYR A 151 3.66 -7.28 4.98
CA TYR A 151 2.73 -6.36 5.64
C TYR A 151 1.39 -7.05 5.91
N SER A 152 0.51 -6.38 6.69
CA SER A 152 -0.83 -6.90 6.98
C SER A 152 -1.89 -5.83 6.78
N ALA A 153 -2.98 -6.20 6.11
CA ALA A 153 -4.20 -5.43 6.05
C ALA A 153 -5.23 -5.99 7.02
N TYR A 154 -6.00 -5.12 7.65
CA TYR A 154 -7.20 -5.50 8.38
C TYR A 154 -8.32 -4.50 8.17
N THR A 155 -9.55 -4.98 8.30
CA THR A 155 -10.76 -4.16 8.28
C THR A 155 -11.71 -4.70 9.33
N THR A 156 -12.37 -3.79 10.04
CA THR A 156 -13.49 -4.11 10.91
C THR A 156 -14.73 -3.41 10.39
N SER A 157 -15.87 -4.09 10.42
CA SER A 157 -17.15 -3.52 9.99
C SER A 157 -18.24 -3.89 10.99
N ASP A 158 -19.02 -2.91 11.39
CA ASP A 158 -20.17 -3.11 12.25
C ASP A 158 -21.36 -3.64 11.45
N LEU A 159 -22.05 -4.62 12.03
CA LEU A 159 -23.33 -5.12 11.58
C LEU A 159 -24.34 -4.86 12.70
N VAL A 160 -25.31 -3.98 12.44
CA VAL A 160 -26.33 -3.60 13.40
C VAL A 160 -27.62 -4.36 13.11
N LEU A 161 -28.05 -5.18 14.05
CA LEU A 161 -29.32 -5.91 13.97
C LEU A 161 -30.38 -5.25 14.86
N VAL A 162 -31.63 -5.42 14.47
CA VAL A 162 -32.80 -4.98 15.21
C VAL A 162 -33.84 -6.11 15.33
N SER A 163 -34.47 -6.23 16.49
CA SER A 163 -35.55 -7.19 16.71
C SER A 163 -36.83 -6.81 15.95
N GLU A 164 -37.60 -7.81 15.53
CA GLU A 164 -38.91 -7.57 14.94
C GLU A 164 -39.84 -6.81 15.89
N LYS A 165 -39.76 -7.09 17.21
CA LYS A 165 -40.53 -6.39 18.26
C LYS A 165 -40.23 -4.89 18.26
N ARG A 166 -38.95 -4.53 18.21
CA ARG A 166 -38.51 -3.14 18.20
C ARG A 166 -38.95 -2.40 16.95
N LEU A 167 -38.85 -3.05 15.77
CA LEU A 167 -39.37 -2.50 14.52
C LEU A 167 -40.86 -2.21 14.57
N LYS A 168 -41.67 -3.15 15.11
CA LYS A 168 -43.10 -2.95 15.28
C LYS A 168 -43.43 -1.82 16.25
N GLN A 169 -42.65 -1.62 17.30
CA GLN A 169 -42.78 -0.50 18.24
C GLN A 169 -42.47 0.82 17.57
N ALA A 170 -41.36 0.92 16.86
CA ALA A 170 -40.97 2.12 16.12
C ALA A 170 -42.02 2.50 15.07
N ALA A 171 -42.52 1.56 14.32
CA ALA A 171 -43.59 1.81 13.33
C ALA A 171 -44.87 2.34 13.98
N LYS A 172 -45.24 1.87 15.20
CA LYS A 172 -46.42 2.37 15.93
C LYS A 172 -46.22 3.77 16.49
N SER A 173 -45.00 4.13 16.92
CA SER A 173 -44.67 5.44 17.47
C SER A 173 -44.29 6.48 16.43
N GLY A 174 -44.16 6.09 15.14
CA GLY A 174 -43.66 6.95 14.07
C GLY A 174 -42.16 7.26 14.20
N GLU A 175 -41.41 6.45 14.94
CA GLU A 175 -39.96 6.57 15.13
C GLU A 175 -39.23 5.96 13.93
N THR A 176 -38.23 6.66 13.42
CA THR A 176 -37.29 6.12 12.41
C THR A 176 -36.08 5.55 13.12
N LEU A 177 -35.84 4.24 12.97
CA LEU A 177 -34.62 3.60 13.48
C LEU A 177 -33.49 3.87 12.53
N THR A 178 -32.40 4.43 13.03
CA THR A 178 -31.19 4.69 12.26
C THR A 178 -30.02 3.92 12.89
N ALA A 179 -29.13 3.41 12.06
CA ALA A 179 -27.86 2.84 12.47
C ALA A 179 -26.73 3.60 11.78
N ASN A 180 -25.64 3.80 12.50
CA ASN A 180 -24.42 4.39 11.97
C ASN A 180 -23.29 3.34 12.10
N PRO A 181 -23.28 2.31 11.22
CA PRO A 181 -22.26 1.28 11.27
C PRO A 181 -20.89 1.90 10.97
N LEU A 182 -19.91 1.58 11.81
CA LEU A 182 -18.54 2.02 11.62
C LEU A 182 -17.77 0.98 10.85
N GLN A 183 -16.95 1.45 9.92
CA GLN A 183 -15.94 0.62 9.25
C GLN A 183 -14.58 1.27 9.45
N THR A 184 -13.61 0.50 9.92
CA THR A 184 -12.23 0.92 10.06
C THR A 184 -11.34 0.06 9.19
N GLN A 185 -10.33 0.67 8.57
CA GLN A 185 -9.36 -0.01 7.72
C GLN A 185 -7.94 0.36 8.12
N SER A 186 -7.03 -0.62 8.06
CA SER A 186 -5.60 -0.35 8.22
C SER A 186 -5.07 0.50 7.07
N ARG A 187 -4.01 1.24 7.33
CA ARG A 187 -3.17 1.82 6.28
C ARG A 187 -2.43 0.69 5.56
N GLY A 188 -2.14 0.87 4.28
CA GLY A 188 -1.39 -0.09 3.47
C GLY A 188 -1.93 -0.17 2.04
N PRO A 189 -1.15 -0.73 1.10
CA PRO A 189 -1.51 -0.80 -0.31
C PRO A 189 -2.69 -1.74 -0.59
N LEU A 190 -2.87 -2.81 0.19
CA LEU A 190 -4.06 -3.64 0.06
C LEU A 190 -5.15 -3.17 1.02
N LYS A 191 -6.36 -2.99 0.49
CA LYS A 191 -7.56 -2.60 1.22
C LYS A 191 -8.58 -3.72 1.18
N ILE A 192 -9.05 -4.16 2.35
CA ILE A 192 -10.12 -5.14 2.47
C ILE A 192 -11.42 -4.36 2.69
N THR A 193 -12.43 -4.62 1.88
CA THR A 193 -13.77 -4.05 2.03
C THR A 193 -14.74 -5.13 2.47
N ILE A 194 -15.52 -4.84 3.50
CA ILE A 194 -16.65 -5.66 3.97
C ILE A 194 -17.91 -4.86 3.68
N ASP A 195 -18.73 -5.35 2.76
CA ASP A 195 -19.93 -4.67 2.30
C ASP A 195 -21.17 -5.49 2.69
N VAL A 196 -21.94 -4.97 3.63
CA VAL A 196 -23.20 -5.57 4.07
C VAL A 196 -24.29 -5.16 3.08
N GLN A 197 -24.84 -6.14 2.35
CA GLN A 197 -25.81 -5.92 1.28
C GLN A 197 -27.25 -5.76 1.83
N ALA A 198 -27.39 -4.95 2.86
CA ALA A 198 -28.70 -4.62 3.46
C ALA A 198 -28.62 -3.27 4.15
N ASP A 199 -29.71 -2.52 4.10
CA ASP A 199 -29.86 -1.27 4.87
C ASP A 199 -29.86 -1.57 6.37
N GLN A 200 -29.05 -0.85 7.13
CA GLN A 200 -28.93 -1.06 8.57
C GLN A 200 -29.76 -0.04 9.37
N PRO A 201 -30.40 -0.45 10.48
CA PRO A 201 -30.30 -1.75 11.13
C PRO A 201 -31.08 -2.87 10.40
N VAL A 202 -30.46 -4.02 10.26
CA VAL A 202 -31.05 -5.19 9.59
C VAL A 202 -31.93 -5.96 10.56
N ARG A 203 -33.07 -6.47 10.08
CA ARG A 203 -33.94 -7.33 10.88
C ARG A 203 -33.25 -8.66 11.20
N SER A 204 -33.29 -9.07 12.47
CA SER A 204 -32.51 -10.19 13.00
C SER A 204 -32.90 -11.58 12.48
N ASP A 205 -34.11 -11.73 11.92
CA ASP A 205 -34.62 -12.99 11.36
C ASP A 205 -34.35 -13.18 9.85
N LEU A 206 -33.63 -12.24 9.23
CA LEU A 206 -33.27 -12.32 7.83
C LEU A 206 -31.86 -12.90 7.65
N THR A 207 -31.65 -13.57 6.53
CA THR A 207 -30.29 -13.90 6.06
C THR A 207 -29.68 -12.67 5.44
N ILE A 208 -28.46 -12.32 5.86
CA ILE A 208 -27.76 -11.10 5.53
C ILE A 208 -26.59 -11.43 4.60
N PRO A 209 -26.65 -11.04 3.32
CA PRO A 209 -25.51 -11.22 2.44
C PRO A 209 -24.43 -10.18 2.73
N VAL A 210 -23.19 -10.64 2.81
CA VAL A 210 -21.99 -9.82 2.99
C VAL A 210 -21.02 -10.12 1.87
N ILE A 211 -20.50 -9.08 1.24
CA ILE A 211 -19.50 -9.19 0.18
C ILE A 211 -18.15 -8.71 0.72
N ILE A 212 -17.12 -9.54 0.55
CA ILE A 212 -15.77 -9.23 0.97
C ILE A 212 -14.88 -9.17 -0.27
N SER A 213 -14.14 -8.07 -0.42
CA SER A 213 -13.23 -7.88 -1.55
C SER A 213 -11.90 -7.29 -1.08
N VAL A 214 -10.83 -7.55 -1.84
CA VAL A 214 -9.50 -6.97 -1.63
C VAL A 214 -9.16 -6.13 -2.85
N ASN A 215 -8.72 -4.91 -2.62
CA ASN A 215 -8.30 -3.96 -3.64
C ASN A 215 -6.85 -3.56 -3.41
N ASP A 216 -6.06 -3.56 -4.46
CA ASP A 216 -4.72 -3.00 -4.49
C ASP A 216 -4.80 -1.52 -4.89
N THR A 217 -4.37 -0.65 -4.01
CA THR A 217 -4.38 0.81 -4.16
C THR A 217 -2.98 1.40 -4.12
N GLY A 218 -1.96 0.55 -4.00
CA GLY A 218 -0.55 0.95 -3.99
C GLY A 218 0.04 1.11 -5.39
N SER A 219 1.30 1.49 -5.45
CA SER A 219 2.06 1.67 -6.71
C SER A 219 2.70 0.37 -7.21
N GLY A 220 2.87 -0.62 -6.33
CA GLY A 220 3.39 -1.93 -6.70
C GLY A 220 2.30 -2.85 -7.28
N LEU A 221 2.64 -4.11 -7.43
CA LEU A 221 1.69 -5.12 -7.88
C LEU A 221 1.72 -6.29 -6.89
N TYR A 222 0.62 -6.48 -6.18
CA TYR A 222 0.48 -7.64 -5.31
C TYR A 222 0.73 -8.93 -6.08
N GLN A 223 1.62 -9.77 -5.54
CA GLN A 223 1.91 -11.08 -6.10
C GLN A 223 1.47 -12.17 -5.11
N TYR A 224 0.63 -13.06 -5.60
CA TYR A 224 0.27 -14.24 -4.84
C TYR A 224 1.47 -15.19 -4.73
N VAL A 225 1.81 -15.60 -3.50
CA VAL A 225 2.83 -16.63 -3.25
C VAL A 225 2.14 -17.98 -3.10
N PRO A 226 2.34 -18.93 -4.02
CA PRO A 226 1.74 -20.26 -3.92
C PRO A 226 2.20 -20.98 -2.64
N ASN A 227 1.29 -21.71 -2.00
CA ASN A 227 1.54 -22.54 -0.81
C ASN A 227 1.89 -21.78 0.50
N ASP A 228 1.80 -20.46 0.51
CA ASP A 228 1.94 -19.69 1.74
C ASP A 228 0.58 -19.57 2.45
N THR A 229 0.33 -20.49 3.39
CA THR A 229 -0.94 -20.54 4.14
C THR A 229 -1.11 -19.34 5.07
N ASP A 230 -0.03 -18.64 5.39
CA ASP A 230 -0.06 -17.47 6.27
C ASP A 230 -0.48 -16.20 5.55
N LYS A 231 -0.46 -16.22 4.21
CA LYS A 231 -0.87 -15.10 3.33
C LYS A 231 -2.29 -15.30 2.78
N SER A 232 -3.19 -15.78 3.61
CA SER A 232 -4.60 -16.00 3.29
C SER A 232 -5.47 -14.85 3.77
N LEU A 233 -6.57 -14.59 3.06
CA LEU A 233 -7.66 -13.78 3.59
C LEU A 233 -8.38 -14.55 4.69
N ILE A 234 -8.43 -13.99 5.88
CA ILE A 234 -9.09 -14.54 7.05
C ILE A 234 -10.24 -13.62 7.41
N VAL A 235 -11.43 -14.19 7.63
CA VAL A 235 -12.59 -13.45 8.09
C VAL A 235 -13.12 -14.06 9.36
N LYS A 236 -13.37 -13.22 10.35
CA LYS A 236 -13.86 -13.61 11.68
C LYS A 236 -15.28 -13.08 11.88
N PHE A 237 -16.25 -13.97 11.95
CA PHE A 237 -17.64 -13.65 12.21
C PHE A 237 -18.00 -13.94 13.67
N PRO A 238 -18.96 -13.19 14.28
CA PRO A 238 -19.46 -13.52 15.63
C PRO A 238 -20.09 -14.92 15.64
N LYS A 239 -19.93 -15.65 16.77
CA LYS A 239 -20.48 -17.02 16.94
C LYS A 239 -22.00 -17.11 16.90
N ASP A 240 -22.67 -15.99 17.15
CA ASP A 240 -24.13 -15.91 17.14
C ASP A 240 -24.73 -16.08 15.71
N PHE A 241 -23.87 -16.26 14.69
CA PHE A 241 -24.28 -16.41 13.30
C PHE A 241 -23.92 -17.79 12.74
N ASP A 242 -24.85 -18.38 12.01
CA ASP A 242 -24.53 -19.40 11.02
C ASP A 242 -24.03 -18.70 9.76
N VAL A 243 -22.85 -19.08 9.29
CA VAL A 243 -22.17 -18.46 8.18
C VAL A 243 -21.93 -19.46 7.07
N SER A 244 -22.32 -19.11 5.86
CA SER A 244 -22.03 -19.87 4.65
C SER A 244 -21.33 -18.97 3.63
N CYS A 245 -20.13 -19.33 3.21
CA CYS A 245 -19.34 -18.57 2.24
C CYS A 245 -19.05 -19.39 0.98
N ASP A 246 -19.09 -18.77 -0.20
CA ASP A 246 -18.91 -19.45 -1.49
C ASP A 246 -17.46 -19.90 -1.75
N LYS A 247 -16.44 -19.20 -1.20
CA LYS A 247 -15.02 -19.43 -1.49
C LYS A 247 -14.15 -19.51 -0.24
N MET A 248 -14.76 -19.64 0.93
CA MET A 248 -14.06 -19.75 2.21
C MET A 248 -14.53 -20.99 2.96
N LYS A 249 -13.66 -21.52 3.79
CA LYS A 249 -13.98 -22.64 4.69
C LYS A 249 -13.78 -22.21 6.13
N GLU A 250 -14.65 -22.69 6.99
CA GLU A 250 -14.44 -22.61 8.43
C GLU A 250 -13.17 -23.39 8.80
N THR A 251 -12.29 -22.77 9.55
CA THR A 251 -11.00 -23.34 9.97
C THR A 251 -10.84 -23.41 11.48
N GLY A 252 -11.74 -22.79 12.24
CA GLY A 252 -11.67 -22.80 13.70
C GLY A 252 -12.51 -21.71 14.35
N GLN A 253 -12.31 -21.56 15.63
CA GLN A 253 -13.00 -20.56 16.45
C GLN A 253 -11.98 -19.88 17.38
N ASP A 254 -12.15 -18.59 17.61
CA ASP A 254 -11.34 -17.77 18.50
C ASP A 254 -12.23 -16.75 19.22
N ASN A 255 -12.12 -16.67 20.57
CA ASN A 255 -12.73 -15.62 21.39
C ASN A 255 -14.16 -15.20 20.98
N ASN A 256 -15.09 -16.12 20.90
CA ASN A 256 -16.46 -15.80 20.46
C ASN A 256 -16.64 -15.47 18.97
N LYS A 257 -15.67 -15.84 18.12
CA LYS A 257 -15.75 -15.70 16.65
C LYS A 257 -15.48 -17.01 15.94
N VAL A 258 -16.14 -17.21 14.81
CA VAL A 258 -15.90 -18.29 13.87
C VAL A 258 -14.97 -17.77 12.78
N ILE A 259 -13.92 -18.55 12.48
CA ILE A 259 -12.85 -18.16 11.57
C ILE A 259 -13.04 -18.86 10.23
N PHE A 260 -13.10 -18.07 9.17
CA PHE A 260 -13.11 -18.53 7.80
C PHE A 260 -11.80 -18.13 7.10
N LYS A 261 -11.22 -19.08 6.34
CA LYS A 261 -10.08 -18.80 5.46
C LYS A 261 -10.47 -19.04 4.01
N ASN A 262 -9.92 -18.24 3.10
CA ASN A 262 -10.10 -18.51 1.68
C ASN A 262 -9.34 -19.79 1.30
N ASN A 263 -10.03 -20.67 0.56
CA ASN A 263 -9.47 -21.92 0.06
C ASN A 263 -9.07 -21.83 -1.42
N VAL A 264 -9.17 -20.67 -2.00
CA VAL A 264 -8.86 -20.38 -3.41
C VAL A 264 -7.82 -19.28 -3.45
N LYS A 265 -6.90 -19.39 -4.43
CA LYS A 265 -5.92 -18.34 -4.73
C LYS A 265 -6.60 -16.97 -4.83
N LEU A 266 -6.09 -15.99 -4.08
CA LEU A 266 -6.56 -14.62 -4.17
C LEU A 266 -5.80 -13.90 -5.30
N ASP A 267 -6.32 -14.01 -6.52
CA ASP A 267 -5.78 -13.28 -7.66
C ASP A 267 -6.43 -11.90 -7.76
N LEU A 268 -5.59 -10.87 -7.87
CA LEU A 268 -6.05 -9.51 -8.15
C LEU A 268 -6.04 -9.24 -9.65
N ILE A 269 -7.22 -9.15 -10.25
CA ILE A 269 -7.38 -8.80 -11.67
C ILE A 269 -7.53 -7.28 -11.76
N LYS A 270 -6.56 -6.60 -12.37
CA LYS A 270 -6.50 -5.13 -12.41
C LYS A 270 -6.61 -4.50 -11.01
N GLY A 271 -5.90 -5.08 -10.03
CA GLY A 271 -5.88 -4.58 -8.66
C GLY A 271 -7.12 -4.92 -7.82
N LYS A 272 -8.03 -5.78 -8.29
CA LYS A 272 -9.22 -6.18 -7.54
C LYS A 272 -9.35 -7.69 -7.44
N SER A 273 -9.67 -8.19 -6.26
CA SER A 273 -9.97 -9.62 -6.08
C SER A 273 -11.36 -9.96 -6.64
N VAL A 274 -11.54 -11.25 -6.95
CA VAL A 274 -12.90 -11.77 -7.12
C VAL A 274 -13.60 -11.69 -5.76
N PRO A 275 -14.78 -11.05 -5.66
CA PRO A 275 -15.49 -10.93 -4.39
C PRO A 275 -15.84 -12.30 -3.81
N VAL A 276 -15.79 -12.38 -2.49
CA VAL A 276 -16.30 -13.52 -1.71
C VAL A 276 -17.65 -13.13 -1.14
N ARG A 277 -18.69 -13.93 -1.40
CA ARG A 277 -19.99 -13.77 -0.80
C ARG A 277 -20.11 -14.68 0.39
N CYS A 278 -20.61 -14.13 1.50
CA CYS A 278 -21.00 -14.88 2.69
C CYS A 278 -22.45 -14.52 3.04
N ASP A 279 -23.25 -15.51 3.36
CA ASP A 279 -24.61 -15.33 3.85
C ASP A 279 -24.62 -15.63 5.35
N LEU A 280 -25.10 -14.67 6.15
CA LEU A 280 -25.10 -14.70 7.62
C LEU A 280 -26.54 -14.84 8.10
N THR A 281 -26.82 -15.85 8.93
CA THR A 281 -28.11 -16.05 9.60
C THR A 281 -27.91 -15.97 11.11
N PHE A 282 -28.57 -15.03 11.76
CA PHE A 282 -28.44 -14.84 13.20
C PHE A 282 -29.26 -15.87 13.97
N ASN A 283 -28.61 -16.58 14.92
CA ASN A 283 -29.23 -17.67 15.70
C ASN A 283 -29.54 -17.27 17.15
N GLY A 284 -29.29 -16.03 17.51
CA GLY A 284 -29.53 -15.54 18.86
C GLY A 284 -30.91 -14.90 19.04
N ASN A 285 -31.10 -14.30 20.21
CA ASN A 285 -32.25 -13.46 20.50
C ASN A 285 -31.79 -12.03 20.80
N ILE A 286 -32.49 -11.04 20.20
CA ILE A 286 -32.25 -9.61 20.44
C ILE A 286 -33.57 -9.00 20.90
N GLU A 287 -33.53 -8.28 22.03
CA GLU A 287 -34.72 -7.60 22.53
C GLU A 287 -34.93 -6.22 21.86
N ASP A 288 -33.84 -5.53 21.51
CA ASP A 288 -33.86 -4.19 20.93
C ASP A 288 -32.97 -4.12 19.69
N MET A 289 -31.88 -3.38 19.74
CA MET A 289 -30.82 -3.30 18.70
C MET A 289 -29.50 -3.84 19.28
N LYS A 290 -28.72 -4.50 18.45
CA LYS A 290 -27.40 -5.00 18.84
C LYS A 290 -26.42 -4.86 17.70
N THR A 291 -25.22 -4.36 18.01
CA THR A 291 -24.10 -4.26 17.09
C THR A 291 -23.19 -5.45 17.23
N PHE A 292 -22.83 -6.04 16.11
CA PHE A 292 -21.85 -7.10 15.95
C PHE A 292 -20.70 -6.59 15.11
N ASN A 293 -19.52 -7.19 15.28
CA ASN A 293 -18.33 -6.76 14.58
C ASN A 293 -17.74 -7.88 13.74
N ILE A 294 -17.66 -7.67 12.43
CA ILE A 294 -17.01 -8.56 11.46
C ILE A 294 -15.59 -8.05 11.27
N ILE A 295 -14.60 -8.94 11.29
CA ILE A 295 -13.18 -8.61 11.11
C ILE A 295 -12.66 -9.37 9.91
N ALA A 296 -11.96 -8.70 9.02
CA ALA A 296 -11.21 -9.33 7.94
C ALA A 296 -9.74 -8.91 8.01
N GLU A 297 -8.84 -9.87 7.84
CA GLU A 297 -7.40 -9.66 7.92
C GLU A 297 -6.66 -10.49 6.86
N MET A 298 -5.52 -9.99 6.40
CA MET A 298 -4.68 -10.66 5.41
C MET A 298 -3.23 -10.24 5.60
N ASN A 299 -2.31 -11.21 5.66
CA ASN A 299 -0.88 -10.97 5.53
C ASN A 299 -0.47 -11.13 4.07
N TYR A 300 0.49 -10.32 3.63
CA TYR A 300 0.94 -10.32 2.24
C TYR A 300 2.36 -9.80 2.09
N THR A 301 3.02 -10.20 0.99
CA THR A 301 4.25 -9.55 0.53
C THR A 301 3.91 -8.56 -0.56
N TYR A 302 4.50 -7.38 -0.49
CA TYR A 302 4.25 -6.31 -1.45
C TYR A 302 5.55 -5.78 -2.06
N PRO A 303 5.67 -5.74 -3.40
CA PRO A 303 6.83 -5.18 -4.07
C PRO A 303 6.59 -3.71 -4.40
N LEU A 304 7.58 -2.86 -4.18
CA LEU A 304 7.72 -1.54 -4.79
C LEU A 304 8.84 -1.60 -5.82
N TYR A 305 8.70 -0.85 -6.90
CA TYR A 305 9.70 -0.78 -7.96
C TYR A 305 10.34 0.59 -7.99
N GLY A 306 11.66 0.62 -8.14
CA GLY A 306 12.42 1.83 -8.34
C GLY A 306 13.33 1.72 -9.55
N ASP A 307 13.54 2.84 -10.22
CA ASP A 307 14.45 2.96 -11.35
C ASP A 307 15.22 4.27 -11.30
N LEU A 308 16.44 4.23 -11.82
CA LEU A 308 17.33 5.38 -11.91
C LEU A 308 18.17 5.24 -13.17
N GLU A 309 18.31 6.32 -13.93
CA GLU A 309 19.21 6.36 -15.09
C GLU A 309 20.49 7.13 -14.75
N VAL A 310 21.63 6.45 -14.85
CA VAL A 310 22.95 7.04 -14.62
C VAL A 310 23.64 7.30 -15.96
N ARG A 311 23.86 8.57 -16.28
CA ARG A 311 24.60 8.96 -17.49
C ARG A 311 26.08 8.75 -17.32
N VAL A 312 26.73 8.19 -18.37
CA VAL A 312 28.16 7.93 -18.44
C VAL A 312 28.75 8.60 -19.67
N LYS A 313 29.86 9.28 -19.51
CA LYS A 313 30.60 9.93 -20.60
C LYS A 313 31.94 9.26 -20.85
N PRO A 314 32.41 9.20 -22.11
CA PRO A 314 33.72 8.67 -22.42
C PRO A 314 34.82 9.57 -21.82
N THR A 315 35.97 8.97 -21.52
CA THR A 315 37.18 9.70 -21.18
C THR A 315 37.86 10.08 -22.49
N TYR A 316 37.91 11.37 -22.78
CA TYR A 316 38.76 11.84 -23.85
C TYR A 316 40.19 11.94 -23.29
N GLU A 317 41.07 10.99 -23.64
CA GLU A 317 42.51 11.19 -23.44
C GLU A 317 42.90 12.41 -24.29
N GLY A 318 43.45 13.42 -23.63
CA GLY A 318 43.68 14.72 -24.25
C GLY A 318 44.46 14.64 -25.56
N LEU A 319 43.97 15.39 -26.55
CA LEU A 319 44.71 15.73 -27.77
C LEU A 319 45.99 16.49 -27.45
#